data_31a3bf869090d14663abf0db6f52bac7
#
_entry.id   31a3bf869090d14663abf0db6f52bac7
#
_cell.length_a   1.000
_cell.length_b   1.000
_cell.length_c   1.000
_cell.angle_alpha   90.00
_cell.angle_beta   90.00
_cell.angle_gamma   90.00
#
_symmetry.space_group_name_H-M   'P 1'
#
loop_
_entity.id
_entity.type
_entity.pdbx_description
1 polymer ?
#
loop_
_entity_poly.entity_id
_entity_poly.type
_entity_poly.pdbx_seq_one_letter_code
_entity_poly.pdbx_strand_id
1 'polypeptide(L)'
;MGMEFRIEHGVLKQYSGNERAITLPEGIHAVGYGAFRGNEALESVVIPQGVTKIDSLAFAGCKNLREVYLPEGLAEIGYSAFENCAGLKELVLPEGLTLLDRMAFLNCEALSEITFPDTLKSVGRDALRGTAWLAMQPDGVIYAGRLALFAKGAITEADIRPGTEIICVDAFRNCTALVRVTLPDSLKMIEDRAFQNCRRLTQLIIPEAVEHIGYRAFDECIRLSAVLHAKNPSIGRQCFMDSAQVRITSMDPARLPDNVRQSAILAFADDVYSGIELDEAFRRRFFRYLQSRRKLLYPLALANWNLMHILMQEAMIPLEDVDWILESVLEGEQTEAAAALMQYKQSLSENDRETDAFDDFNEMSLDGWDDLELGWDLPADEKTPEDLEKECGMKKQPDGTYTLMLYRGTDLEIVIPNRIGDKMITAISPSALSPARHGIKHETIERRRQIRTITIEEGITRIGNHAFAECENLATVTFPESLVEIGYEAFKDCVNLKELTIPQSVERIGREAFAGCCNLQTVHIPEHVEIAEDAFRGCKCVTIK
;
A
#
# COMPACT_ATOMS: atom_id res chain seq x y z
N MET A 1 2.95 -47.92 22.59
CA MET A 1 3.70 -46.66 22.80
C MET A 1 2.74 -45.70 23.47
N GLY A 2 3.09 -45.14 24.60
CA GLY A 2 2.21 -44.22 25.32
C GLY A 2 2.06 -42.91 24.57
N MET A 3 1.03 -42.19 24.92
CA MET A 3 0.74 -40.83 24.44
C MET A 3 1.94 -39.93 24.79
N GLU A 4 2.61 -39.31 23.78
CA GLU A 4 3.75 -38.47 24.02
C GLU A 4 3.54 -37.09 23.36
N PHE A 5 3.43 -36.06 24.22
CA PHE A 5 3.35 -34.66 23.84
C PHE A 5 4.70 -33.98 24.11
N ARG A 6 5.31 -33.44 23.06
CA ARG A 6 6.48 -32.58 23.21
C ARG A 6 6.04 -31.13 23.31
N ILE A 7 6.19 -30.53 24.47
CA ILE A 7 5.80 -29.15 24.77
C ILE A 7 7.06 -28.35 25.08
N GLU A 8 7.21 -27.18 24.44
CA GLU A 8 8.29 -26.24 24.68
C GLU A 8 7.70 -24.83 24.83
N HIS A 9 8.01 -24.16 25.94
CA HIS A 9 7.51 -22.81 26.23
C HIS A 9 6.00 -22.62 26.02
N GLY A 10 5.20 -23.59 26.48
CA GLY A 10 3.74 -23.54 26.32
C GLY A 10 3.22 -23.79 24.89
N VAL A 11 4.07 -24.20 23.95
CA VAL A 11 3.70 -24.58 22.57
C VAL A 11 3.84 -26.09 22.41
N LEU A 12 2.76 -26.74 21.97
CA LEU A 12 2.80 -28.15 21.60
C LEU A 12 3.53 -28.31 20.27
N LYS A 13 4.77 -28.82 20.32
CA LYS A 13 5.64 -28.94 19.14
C LYS A 13 5.39 -30.21 18.34
N GLN A 14 5.05 -31.30 18.99
CA GLN A 14 4.86 -32.60 18.33
C GLN A 14 3.99 -33.53 19.18
N TYR A 15 3.20 -34.33 18.50
CA TYR A 15 2.50 -35.48 19.05
C TYR A 15 2.95 -36.75 18.33
N SER A 16 3.28 -37.79 19.08
CA SER A 16 3.79 -39.07 18.55
C SER A 16 2.90 -40.29 18.89
N GLY A 17 1.68 -40.07 19.43
CA GLY A 17 0.71 -41.14 19.72
C GLY A 17 -0.14 -41.54 18.52
N ASN A 18 -0.87 -42.64 18.68
CA ASN A 18 -1.80 -43.20 17.69
C ASN A 18 -3.25 -43.31 18.22
N GLU A 19 -3.56 -42.57 19.28
CA GLU A 19 -4.92 -42.54 19.83
C GLU A 19 -5.87 -41.86 18.84
N ARG A 20 -7.11 -42.41 18.76
CA ARG A 20 -8.15 -41.88 17.85
C ARG A 20 -8.81 -40.63 18.39
N ALA A 21 -8.94 -40.51 19.71
CA ALA A 21 -9.51 -39.36 20.37
C ALA A 21 -8.57 -38.87 21.46
N ILE A 22 -8.26 -37.59 21.44
CA ILE A 22 -7.32 -36.98 22.40
C ILE A 22 -7.86 -35.67 22.93
N THR A 23 -7.49 -35.39 24.18
CA THR A 23 -7.60 -34.05 24.77
C THR A 23 -6.18 -33.54 24.93
N LEU A 24 -5.89 -32.35 24.39
CA LEU A 24 -4.56 -31.75 24.52
C LEU A 24 -4.32 -31.32 25.98
N PRO A 25 -3.05 -31.34 26.44
CA PRO A 25 -2.74 -31.00 27.82
C PRO A 25 -3.03 -29.52 28.13
N GLU A 26 -3.49 -29.27 29.34
CA GLU A 26 -3.68 -27.92 29.86
C GLU A 26 -2.35 -27.14 29.97
N GLY A 27 -2.43 -25.79 29.96
CA GLY A 27 -1.27 -24.92 30.12
C GLY A 27 -0.50 -24.65 28.82
N ILE A 28 -0.94 -25.17 27.69
CA ILE A 28 -0.46 -24.74 26.38
C ILE A 28 -1.23 -23.50 25.91
N HIS A 29 -0.54 -22.59 25.19
CA HIS A 29 -1.17 -21.44 24.55
C HIS A 29 -1.21 -21.53 23.02
N ALA A 30 -0.49 -22.51 22.44
CA ALA A 30 -0.52 -22.74 21.00
C ALA A 30 -0.31 -24.22 20.65
N VAL A 31 -0.97 -24.64 19.54
CA VAL A 31 -0.64 -25.86 18.82
C VAL A 31 0.36 -25.49 17.72
N GLY A 32 1.58 -25.98 17.84
CA GLY A 32 2.73 -25.54 17.03
C GLY A 32 2.72 -26.08 15.61
N TYR A 33 3.66 -25.57 14.81
CA TYR A 33 3.87 -25.94 13.42
C TYR A 33 3.95 -27.45 13.22
N GLY A 34 3.03 -27.99 12.43
CA GLY A 34 3.00 -29.39 12.03
C GLY A 34 2.86 -30.40 13.20
N ALA A 35 2.37 -29.99 14.37
CA ALA A 35 2.35 -30.81 15.58
C ALA A 35 1.69 -32.19 15.40
N PHE A 36 0.64 -32.28 14.56
CA PHE A 36 -0.09 -33.50 14.22
C PHE A 36 -0.01 -33.84 12.73
N ARG A 37 0.87 -33.20 11.97
CA ARG A 37 0.91 -33.34 10.51
C ARG A 37 0.97 -34.80 10.08
N GLY A 38 -0.01 -35.21 9.25
CA GLY A 38 -0.08 -36.58 8.70
C GLY A 38 -0.49 -37.66 9.71
N ASN A 39 -1.02 -37.29 10.87
CA ASN A 39 -1.55 -38.28 11.81
C ASN A 39 -2.88 -38.83 11.31
N GLU A 40 -2.85 -39.98 10.64
CA GLU A 40 -4.03 -40.67 10.12
C GLU A 40 -4.82 -41.44 11.17
N ALA A 41 -4.27 -41.64 12.39
CA ALA A 41 -4.99 -42.31 13.46
C ALA A 41 -6.04 -41.41 14.15
N LEU A 42 -5.78 -40.08 14.16
CA LEU A 42 -6.58 -39.12 14.90
C LEU A 42 -7.96 -38.92 14.26
N GLU A 43 -9.03 -39.19 15.05
CA GLU A 43 -10.43 -39.00 14.65
C GLU A 43 -11.11 -37.82 15.37
N SER A 44 -10.69 -37.51 16.60
CA SER A 44 -11.26 -36.41 17.41
C SER A 44 -10.20 -35.75 18.26
N VAL A 45 -10.24 -34.41 18.37
CA VAL A 45 -9.34 -33.62 19.21
C VAL A 45 -10.07 -32.54 19.99
N VAL A 46 -9.79 -32.46 21.30
CA VAL A 46 -10.25 -31.38 22.17
C VAL A 46 -9.05 -30.47 22.45
N ILE A 47 -9.17 -29.21 22.06
CA ILE A 47 -8.16 -28.17 22.30
C ILE A 47 -8.54 -27.39 23.56
N PRO A 48 -7.68 -27.34 24.60
CA PRO A 48 -8.04 -26.78 25.90
C PRO A 48 -8.19 -25.25 25.86
N GLN A 49 -8.88 -24.73 26.87
CA GLN A 49 -8.96 -23.31 27.10
C GLN A 49 -7.56 -22.72 27.33
N GLY A 50 -7.32 -21.49 26.85
CA GLY A 50 -5.99 -20.84 26.90
C GLY A 50 -5.18 -20.99 25.60
N VAL A 51 -5.56 -21.90 24.69
CA VAL A 51 -4.96 -21.92 23.35
C VAL A 51 -5.53 -20.78 22.52
N THR A 52 -4.65 -19.87 22.08
CA THR A 52 -5.00 -18.70 21.28
C THR A 52 -4.63 -18.85 19.82
N LYS A 53 -3.78 -19.84 19.48
CA LYS A 53 -3.27 -20.05 18.12
C LYS A 53 -3.14 -21.53 17.78
N ILE A 54 -3.62 -21.89 16.57
CA ILE A 54 -3.27 -23.12 15.86
C ILE A 54 -2.31 -22.71 14.74
N ASP A 55 -1.05 -23.13 14.81
CA ASP A 55 0.00 -22.71 13.88
C ASP A 55 -0.09 -23.44 12.54
N SER A 56 0.74 -23.02 11.58
CA SER A 56 0.74 -23.55 10.22
C SER A 56 0.93 -25.07 10.19
N LEU A 57 0.16 -25.74 9.32
CA LEU A 57 0.21 -27.19 9.09
C LEU A 57 -0.09 -28.06 10.34
N ALA A 58 -0.57 -27.50 11.43
CA ALA A 58 -0.69 -28.16 12.72
C ALA A 58 -1.40 -29.54 12.63
N PHE A 59 -2.50 -29.63 11.88
CA PHE A 59 -3.26 -30.86 11.62
C PHE A 59 -3.28 -31.26 10.14
N ALA A 60 -2.39 -30.69 9.31
CA ALA A 60 -2.41 -30.96 7.88
C ALA A 60 -2.28 -32.46 7.57
N GLY A 61 -3.16 -32.99 6.74
CA GLY A 61 -3.15 -34.41 6.35
C GLY A 61 -3.70 -35.37 7.40
N CYS A 62 -4.36 -34.90 8.46
CA CYS A 62 -5.11 -35.76 9.40
C CYS A 62 -6.42 -36.22 8.74
N LYS A 63 -6.32 -37.15 7.77
CA LYS A 63 -7.43 -37.54 6.89
C LYS A 63 -8.66 -38.10 7.60
N ASN A 64 -8.46 -38.74 8.77
CA ASN A 64 -9.53 -39.37 9.54
C ASN A 64 -10.08 -38.44 10.63
N LEU A 65 -9.55 -37.22 10.80
CA LEU A 65 -10.04 -36.24 11.76
C LEU A 65 -11.46 -35.81 11.39
N ARG A 66 -12.42 -36.10 12.30
CA ARG A 66 -13.86 -35.86 12.10
C ARG A 66 -14.38 -34.73 12.98
N GLU A 67 -13.84 -34.59 14.18
CA GLU A 67 -14.31 -33.67 15.21
C GLU A 67 -13.14 -32.86 15.78
N VAL A 68 -13.33 -31.56 15.84
CA VAL A 68 -12.39 -30.62 16.45
C VAL A 68 -13.16 -29.68 17.37
N TYR A 69 -12.82 -29.71 18.65
CA TYR A 69 -13.42 -28.82 19.64
C TYR A 69 -12.42 -27.65 19.90
N LEU A 70 -12.79 -26.48 19.43
CA LEU A 70 -11.98 -25.27 19.52
C LEU A 70 -12.33 -24.47 20.79
N PRO A 71 -11.33 -23.85 21.48
CA PRO A 71 -11.59 -23.02 22.67
C PRO A 71 -12.10 -21.62 22.27
N GLU A 72 -12.89 -20.99 23.14
CA GLU A 72 -13.45 -19.65 22.93
C GLU A 72 -12.37 -18.55 22.73
N GLY A 73 -11.20 -18.74 23.33
CA GLY A 73 -10.06 -17.80 23.23
C GLY A 73 -9.21 -17.94 21.97
N LEU A 74 -9.55 -18.86 21.05
CA LEU A 74 -8.77 -19.05 19.83
C LEU A 74 -8.88 -17.82 18.92
N ALA A 75 -7.75 -17.17 18.63
CA ALA A 75 -7.69 -15.95 17.82
C ALA A 75 -7.22 -16.20 16.37
N GLU A 76 -6.42 -17.25 16.15
CA GLU A 76 -5.77 -17.49 14.86
C GLU A 76 -5.74 -18.98 14.49
N ILE A 77 -6.12 -19.28 13.23
CA ILE A 77 -5.90 -20.58 12.57
C ILE A 77 -4.95 -20.30 11.39
N GLY A 78 -3.74 -20.88 11.46
CA GLY A 78 -2.62 -20.59 10.56
C GLY A 78 -2.72 -21.25 9.19
N TYR A 79 -1.70 -20.99 8.36
CA TYR A 79 -1.56 -21.47 6.99
C TYR A 79 -1.68 -23.00 6.90
N SER A 80 -2.59 -23.51 6.05
CA SER A 80 -2.80 -24.95 5.83
C SER A 80 -3.02 -25.75 7.12
N ALA A 81 -3.52 -25.14 8.21
CA ALA A 81 -3.57 -25.78 9.53
C ALA A 81 -4.37 -27.10 9.53
N PHE A 82 -5.44 -27.19 8.74
CA PHE A 82 -6.28 -28.38 8.58
C PHE A 82 -6.33 -28.84 7.11
N GLU A 83 -5.34 -28.50 6.30
CA GLU A 83 -5.27 -28.91 4.89
C GLU A 83 -5.38 -30.44 4.76
N ASN A 84 -6.23 -30.92 3.83
CA ASN A 84 -6.47 -32.36 3.57
C ASN A 84 -7.01 -33.15 4.79
N CYS A 85 -7.72 -32.50 5.72
CA CYS A 85 -8.53 -33.17 6.75
C CYS A 85 -9.85 -33.65 6.13
N ALA A 86 -9.78 -34.65 5.26
CA ALA A 86 -10.90 -35.09 4.43
C ALA A 86 -12.10 -35.65 5.24
N GLY A 87 -11.85 -36.08 6.48
CA GLY A 87 -12.88 -36.63 7.38
C GLY A 87 -13.69 -35.60 8.16
N LEU A 88 -13.21 -34.33 8.24
CA LEU A 88 -13.85 -33.27 9.02
C LEU A 88 -15.19 -32.87 8.39
N LYS A 89 -16.29 -32.95 9.13
CA LYS A 89 -17.65 -32.75 8.60
C LYS A 89 -18.28 -31.44 9.00
N GLU A 90 -18.07 -31.04 10.22
CA GLU A 90 -18.65 -29.83 10.82
C GLU A 90 -17.58 -29.09 11.64
N LEU A 91 -17.68 -27.78 11.70
CA LEU A 91 -16.78 -26.94 12.48
C LEU A 91 -17.48 -25.67 12.96
N VAL A 92 -17.47 -25.47 14.27
CA VAL A 92 -17.89 -24.20 14.88
C VAL A 92 -16.64 -23.40 15.19
N LEU A 93 -16.46 -22.28 14.50
CA LEU A 93 -15.36 -21.34 14.75
C LEU A 93 -15.78 -20.42 15.91
N PRO A 94 -14.94 -20.26 16.95
CA PRO A 94 -15.30 -19.50 18.16
C PRO A 94 -15.32 -17.99 17.92
N GLU A 95 -16.10 -17.26 18.74
CA GLU A 95 -16.23 -15.80 18.67
C GLU A 95 -14.91 -15.02 18.92
N GLY A 96 -13.88 -15.66 19.49
CA GLY A 96 -12.54 -15.08 19.61
C GLY A 96 -11.73 -15.05 18.31
N LEU A 97 -12.14 -15.80 17.29
CA LEU A 97 -11.37 -15.97 16.06
C LEU A 97 -11.38 -14.70 15.20
N THR A 98 -10.19 -14.18 14.89
CA THR A 98 -10.02 -12.98 14.06
C THR A 98 -9.34 -13.26 12.73
N LEU A 99 -8.54 -14.31 12.64
CA LEU A 99 -7.77 -14.68 11.45
C LEU A 99 -7.93 -16.15 11.09
N LEU A 100 -8.37 -16.38 9.87
CA LEU A 100 -8.29 -17.66 9.17
C LEU A 100 -7.30 -17.51 8.01
N ASP A 101 -6.13 -18.13 8.11
CA ASP A 101 -5.05 -17.92 7.14
C ASP A 101 -5.26 -18.72 5.85
N ARG A 102 -4.42 -18.49 4.86
CA ARG A 102 -4.49 -19.12 3.53
C ARG A 102 -4.52 -20.65 3.65
N MET A 103 -5.36 -21.27 2.82
CA MET A 103 -5.47 -22.73 2.69
C MET A 103 -5.84 -23.46 4.01
N ALA A 104 -6.31 -22.77 5.05
CA ALA A 104 -6.52 -23.33 6.39
C ALA A 104 -7.33 -24.62 6.36
N PHE A 105 -8.37 -24.72 5.53
CA PHE A 105 -9.22 -25.91 5.33
C PHE A 105 -9.20 -26.41 3.87
N LEU A 106 -8.09 -26.19 3.16
CA LEU A 106 -7.95 -26.65 1.78
C LEU A 106 -8.19 -28.16 1.69
N ASN A 107 -9.08 -28.56 0.77
CA ASN A 107 -9.45 -29.96 0.52
C ASN A 107 -9.99 -30.72 1.75
N CYS A 108 -10.67 -30.04 2.68
CA CYS A 108 -11.51 -30.70 3.68
C CYS A 108 -12.82 -31.15 3.01
N GLU A 109 -12.76 -32.21 2.22
CA GLU A 109 -13.82 -32.60 1.28
C GLU A 109 -15.17 -32.91 1.94
N ALA A 110 -15.17 -33.44 3.18
CA ALA A 110 -16.39 -33.74 3.91
C ALA A 110 -16.98 -32.53 4.65
N LEU A 111 -16.24 -31.40 4.77
CA LEU A 111 -16.64 -30.24 5.56
C LEU A 111 -17.81 -29.52 4.91
N SER A 112 -19.02 -29.82 5.37
CA SER A 112 -20.28 -29.31 4.83
C SER A 112 -20.93 -28.25 5.70
N GLU A 113 -20.58 -28.16 6.99
CA GLU A 113 -21.15 -27.22 7.94
C GLU A 113 -20.05 -26.44 8.63
N ILE A 114 -20.05 -25.10 8.45
CA ILE A 114 -19.12 -24.18 9.08
C ILE A 114 -19.91 -23.01 9.65
N THR A 115 -19.73 -22.73 10.93
CA THR A 115 -20.24 -21.53 11.58
C THR A 115 -19.10 -20.53 11.73
N PHE A 116 -19.28 -19.32 11.18
CA PHE A 116 -18.29 -18.24 11.24
C PHE A 116 -18.68 -17.23 12.31
N PRO A 117 -17.73 -16.78 13.15
CA PRO A 117 -17.98 -15.71 14.12
C PRO A 117 -18.03 -14.33 13.49
N ASP A 118 -18.72 -13.40 14.13
CA ASP A 118 -18.75 -11.99 13.70
C ASP A 118 -17.43 -11.24 13.96
N THR A 119 -16.57 -11.79 14.81
CA THR A 119 -15.24 -11.25 15.13
C THR A 119 -14.20 -11.48 14.04
N LEU A 120 -14.50 -12.33 13.06
CA LEU A 120 -13.58 -12.64 11.98
C LEU A 120 -13.27 -11.39 11.14
N LYS A 121 -11.97 -11.10 11.00
CA LYS A 121 -11.47 -9.90 10.28
C LYS A 121 -10.79 -10.24 8.97
N SER A 122 -10.27 -11.46 8.83
CA SER A 122 -9.56 -11.86 7.62
C SER A 122 -9.72 -13.36 7.35
N VAL A 123 -9.97 -13.68 6.08
CA VAL A 123 -9.96 -15.05 5.54
C VAL A 123 -8.98 -15.09 4.38
N GLY A 124 -7.93 -15.87 4.56
CA GLY A 124 -6.86 -16.01 3.59
C GLY A 124 -7.32 -16.71 2.29
N ARG A 125 -6.58 -16.48 1.22
CA ARG A 125 -6.85 -17.07 -0.08
C ARG A 125 -6.93 -18.61 0.02
N ASP A 126 -7.89 -19.19 -0.70
CA ASP A 126 -8.10 -20.65 -0.78
C ASP A 126 -8.39 -21.34 0.58
N ALA A 127 -8.70 -20.57 1.64
CA ALA A 127 -8.92 -21.13 2.98
C ALA A 127 -10.01 -22.22 3.02
N LEU A 128 -11.02 -22.10 2.17
CA LEU A 128 -12.18 -23.02 2.10
C LEU A 128 -12.25 -23.81 0.77
N ARG A 129 -11.23 -23.72 -0.08
CA ARG A 129 -11.25 -24.38 -1.38
C ARG A 129 -11.25 -25.89 -1.23
N GLY A 130 -12.14 -26.56 -1.98
CA GLY A 130 -12.29 -28.03 -1.94
C GLY A 130 -13.13 -28.54 -0.76
N THR A 131 -13.79 -27.67 0.01
CA THR A 131 -14.78 -28.08 1.03
C THR A 131 -16.15 -28.34 0.40
N ALA A 132 -16.91 -29.28 0.98
CA ALA A 132 -18.30 -29.50 0.60
C ALA A 132 -19.16 -28.25 0.88
N TRP A 133 -18.88 -27.52 1.96
CA TRP A 133 -19.55 -26.27 2.29
C TRP A 133 -19.50 -25.28 1.12
N LEU A 134 -18.30 -25.06 0.54
CA LEU A 134 -18.13 -24.17 -0.59
C LEU A 134 -18.81 -24.71 -1.86
N ALA A 135 -18.75 -26.01 -2.09
CA ALA A 135 -19.41 -26.63 -3.25
C ALA A 135 -20.93 -26.43 -3.22
N MET A 136 -21.55 -26.48 -2.03
CA MET A 136 -22.99 -26.31 -1.84
C MET A 136 -23.48 -24.85 -1.88
N GLN A 137 -22.56 -23.84 -1.79
CA GLN A 137 -22.99 -22.46 -1.89
C GLN A 137 -23.55 -22.15 -3.29
N PRO A 138 -24.63 -21.37 -3.40
CA PRO A 138 -25.17 -20.93 -4.68
C PRO A 138 -24.17 -20.02 -5.41
N ASP A 139 -24.39 -19.83 -6.73
CA ASP A 139 -23.68 -18.78 -7.45
C ASP A 139 -24.06 -17.40 -6.88
N GLY A 140 -23.07 -16.50 -6.82
CA GLY A 140 -23.22 -15.19 -6.22
C GLY A 140 -22.07 -14.86 -5.27
N VAL A 141 -22.27 -13.91 -4.38
CA VAL A 141 -21.28 -13.53 -3.38
C VAL A 141 -21.35 -14.45 -2.18
N ILE A 142 -20.23 -15.04 -1.82
CA ILE A 142 -20.09 -15.95 -0.67
C ILE A 142 -19.62 -15.15 0.54
N TYR A 143 -20.26 -15.35 1.69
CA TYR A 143 -19.99 -14.59 2.91
C TYR A 143 -19.57 -15.50 4.08
N ALA A 144 -18.73 -14.91 4.96
CA ALA A 144 -18.46 -15.45 6.29
C ALA A 144 -18.57 -14.31 7.31
N GLY A 145 -19.53 -14.40 8.25
CA GLY A 145 -19.80 -13.29 9.17
C GLY A 145 -20.03 -11.98 8.42
N ARG A 146 -19.21 -10.96 8.69
CA ARG A 146 -19.26 -9.64 8.04
C ARG A 146 -18.35 -9.50 6.82
N LEU A 147 -17.81 -10.59 6.32
CA LEU A 147 -16.87 -10.62 5.20
C LEU A 147 -17.55 -11.08 3.91
N ALA A 148 -17.31 -10.39 2.80
CA ALA A 148 -17.58 -10.87 1.45
C ALA A 148 -16.30 -11.58 0.95
N LEU A 149 -16.30 -12.92 0.93
CA LEU A 149 -15.10 -13.73 0.69
C LEU A 149 -14.70 -13.75 -0.78
N PHE A 150 -15.63 -14.10 -1.65
CA PHE A 150 -15.43 -14.17 -3.10
C PHE A 150 -16.74 -14.35 -3.85
N ALA A 151 -16.68 -14.10 -5.15
CA ALA A 151 -17.77 -14.35 -6.08
C ALA A 151 -17.65 -15.77 -6.68
N LYS A 152 -18.74 -16.54 -6.64
CA LYS A 152 -18.86 -17.86 -7.25
C LYS A 152 -19.73 -17.77 -8.51
N GLY A 153 -19.31 -18.43 -9.57
CA GLY A 153 -20.02 -18.44 -10.86
C GLY A 153 -19.81 -17.18 -11.69
N ALA A 154 -20.49 -17.09 -12.82
CA ALA A 154 -20.41 -15.98 -13.74
C ALA A 154 -21.45 -14.89 -13.42
N ILE A 155 -21.19 -14.09 -12.39
CA ILE A 155 -22.12 -13.04 -11.93
C ILE A 155 -21.99 -11.79 -12.79
N THR A 156 -23.12 -11.16 -13.10
CA THR A 156 -23.18 -9.88 -13.83
C THR A 156 -23.46 -8.69 -12.93
N GLU A 157 -24.09 -8.94 -11.79
CA GLU A 157 -24.42 -7.94 -10.77
C GLU A 157 -24.18 -8.52 -9.38
N ALA A 158 -23.84 -7.65 -8.43
CA ALA A 158 -23.68 -8.01 -7.04
C ALA A 158 -24.20 -6.89 -6.13
N ASP A 159 -25.25 -7.17 -5.39
CA ASP A 159 -25.69 -6.31 -4.30
C ASP A 159 -25.09 -6.86 -3.01
N ILE A 160 -24.03 -6.20 -2.52
CA ILE A 160 -23.35 -6.62 -1.29
C ILE A 160 -24.29 -6.41 -0.12
N ARG A 161 -24.51 -7.48 0.66
CA ARG A 161 -25.51 -7.46 1.74
C ARG A 161 -25.19 -6.40 2.80
N PRO A 162 -26.22 -5.73 3.37
CA PRO A 162 -26.05 -4.85 4.53
C PRO A 162 -25.34 -5.56 5.68
N GLY A 163 -24.52 -4.83 6.44
CA GLY A 163 -23.70 -5.37 7.53
C GLY A 163 -22.35 -5.96 7.10
N THR A 164 -22.07 -6.05 5.78
CA THR A 164 -20.72 -6.39 5.30
C THR A 164 -19.77 -5.25 5.61
N GLU A 165 -18.65 -5.56 6.27
CA GLU A 165 -17.64 -4.59 6.63
C GLU A 165 -16.38 -4.71 5.75
N ILE A 166 -16.08 -5.90 5.23
CA ILE A 166 -14.85 -6.17 4.47
C ILE A 166 -15.19 -6.93 3.18
N ILE A 167 -14.63 -6.47 2.06
CA ILE A 167 -14.53 -7.24 0.81
C ILE A 167 -13.10 -7.80 0.77
N CYS A 168 -12.97 -9.12 0.82
CA CYS A 168 -11.70 -9.80 1.00
C CYS A 168 -10.79 -9.75 -0.23
N VAL A 169 -9.52 -10.10 -0.02
CA VAL A 169 -8.50 -10.21 -1.07
C VAL A 169 -9.00 -11.08 -2.23
N ASP A 170 -8.82 -10.59 -3.45
CA ASP A 170 -9.22 -11.29 -4.69
C ASP A 170 -10.73 -11.59 -4.80
N ALA A 171 -11.62 -11.01 -3.97
CA ALA A 171 -13.04 -11.41 -3.85
C ALA A 171 -13.82 -11.45 -5.17
N PHE A 172 -13.64 -10.45 -6.03
CA PHE A 172 -14.25 -10.36 -7.37
C PHE A 172 -13.21 -10.37 -8.49
N ARG A 173 -11.99 -10.79 -8.18
CA ARG A 173 -10.91 -10.79 -9.16
C ARG A 173 -11.29 -11.63 -10.38
N ASN A 174 -11.05 -11.07 -11.58
CA ASN A 174 -11.38 -11.68 -12.87
C ASN A 174 -12.90 -11.93 -13.09
N CYS A 175 -13.79 -11.26 -12.36
CA CYS A 175 -15.23 -11.27 -12.66
C CYS A 175 -15.49 -10.41 -13.91
N THR A 176 -15.01 -10.86 -15.07
CA THR A 176 -15.05 -10.10 -16.34
C THR A 176 -16.47 -9.87 -16.87
N ALA A 177 -17.47 -10.59 -16.37
CA ALA A 177 -18.89 -10.40 -16.68
C ALA A 177 -19.58 -9.35 -15.80
N LEU A 178 -18.99 -9.00 -14.65
CA LEU A 178 -19.57 -8.11 -13.64
C LEU A 178 -19.72 -6.69 -14.18
N VAL A 179 -20.96 -6.18 -14.19
CA VAL A 179 -21.32 -4.85 -14.73
C VAL A 179 -21.64 -3.86 -13.61
N ARG A 180 -22.32 -4.32 -12.56
CA ARG A 180 -22.78 -3.48 -11.45
C ARG A 180 -22.48 -4.13 -10.10
N VAL A 181 -22.01 -3.29 -9.17
CA VAL A 181 -21.86 -3.64 -7.76
C VAL A 181 -22.47 -2.53 -6.91
N THR A 182 -23.31 -2.92 -5.93
CA THR A 182 -23.80 -2.01 -4.90
C THR A 182 -23.07 -2.33 -3.59
N LEU A 183 -22.44 -1.31 -3.01
CA LEU A 183 -21.70 -1.42 -1.74
C LEU A 183 -22.57 -0.91 -0.58
N PRO A 184 -22.62 -1.58 0.57
CA PRO A 184 -23.39 -1.11 1.73
C PRO A 184 -22.66 -0.02 2.50
N ASP A 185 -23.40 0.84 3.19
CA ASP A 185 -22.85 1.90 4.03
C ASP A 185 -22.01 1.39 5.23
N SER A 186 -22.16 0.11 5.58
CA SER A 186 -21.37 -0.56 6.62
C SER A 186 -19.95 -0.93 6.20
N LEU A 187 -19.61 -0.80 4.89
CA LEU A 187 -18.34 -1.23 4.34
C LEU A 187 -17.20 -0.33 4.83
N LYS A 188 -16.18 -0.94 5.43
CA LYS A 188 -14.98 -0.26 5.95
C LYS A 188 -13.72 -0.52 5.11
N MET A 189 -13.65 -1.71 4.48
CA MET A 189 -12.43 -2.13 3.81
C MET A 189 -12.72 -2.86 2.50
N ILE A 190 -11.97 -2.49 1.47
CA ILE A 190 -11.86 -3.21 0.20
C ILE A 190 -10.40 -3.67 0.11
N GLU A 191 -10.16 -4.96 0.23
CA GLU A 191 -8.80 -5.50 0.29
C GLU A 191 -8.11 -5.58 -1.09
N ASP A 192 -6.87 -6.07 -1.09
CA ASP A 192 -6.01 -6.13 -2.28
C ASP A 192 -6.68 -6.89 -3.43
N ARG A 193 -6.60 -6.33 -4.63
CA ARG A 193 -7.09 -6.92 -5.88
C ARG A 193 -8.56 -7.35 -5.85
N ALA A 194 -9.36 -6.82 -4.91
CA ALA A 194 -10.73 -7.25 -4.69
C ALA A 194 -11.58 -7.24 -5.97
N PHE A 195 -11.42 -6.25 -6.85
CA PHE A 195 -12.12 -6.13 -8.15
C PHE A 195 -11.14 -6.11 -9.35
N GLN A 196 -9.91 -6.56 -9.17
CA GLN A 196 -8.94 -6.56 -10.27
C GLN A 196 -9.48 -7.30 -11.50
N ASN A 197 -9.32 -6.65 -12.68
CA ASN A 197 -9.75 -7.20 -13.97
C ASN A 197 -11.27 -7.41 -14.11
N CYS A 198 -12.08 -6.56 -13.44
CA CYS A 198 -13.53 -6.47 -13.66
C CYS A 198 -13.81 -5.53 -14.83
N ARG A 199 -13.43 -5.94 -16.06
CA ARG A 199 -13.41 -5.08 -17.27
C ARG A 199 -14.75 -4.51 -17.69
N ARG A 200 -15.86 -5.07 -17.24
CA ARG A 200 -17.22 -4.60 -17.58
C ARG A 200 -17.88 -3.80 -16.46
N LEU A 201 -17.24 -3.69 -15.30
CA LEU A 201 -17.75 -2.86 -14.21
C LEU A 201 -17.79 -1.40 -14.66
N THR A 202 -18.97 -0.77 -14.57
CA THR A 202 -19.21 0.57 -15.15
C THR A 202 -19.30 1.66 -14.10
N GLN A 203 -20.04 1.44 -13.04
CA GLN A 203 -20.25 2.43 -11.99
C GLN A 203 -20.06 1.81 -10.62
N LEU A 204 -19.42 2.56 -9.73
CA LEU A 204 -19.23 2.16 -8.35
C LEU A 204 -19.25 3.39 -7.45
N ILE A 205 -20.10 3.36 -6.44
CA ILE A 205 -20.11 4.36 -5.37
C ILE A 205 -19.41 3.73 -4.16
N ILE A 206 -18.30 4.32 -3.73
CA ILE A 206 -17.55 3.89 -2.55
C ILE A 206 -18.06 4.70 -1.36
N PRO A 207 -18.68 4.04 -0.36
CA PRO A 207 -19.33 4.69 0.78
C PRO A 207 -18.38 5.50 1.66
N GLU A 208 -18.95 6.45 2.43
CA GLU A 208 -18.20 7.34 3.33
C GLU A 208 -17.45 6.59 4.42
N ALA A 209 -17.98 5.45 4.89
CA ALA A 209 -17.39 4.64 5.95
C ALA A 209 -16.13 3.87 5.54
N VAL A 210 -15.77 3.85 4.25
CA VAL A 210 -14.58 3.11 3.77
C VAL A 210 -13.31 3.80 4.25
N GLU A 211 -12.52 3.07 5.02
CA GLU A 211 -11.26 3.50 5.64
C GLU A 211 -10.03 3.02 4.85
N HIS A 212 -10.17 1.94 4.06
CA HIS A 212 -9.06 1.35 3.31
C HIS A 212 -9.51 0.78 1.97
N ILE A 213 -8.72 1.07 0.93
CA ILE A 213 -8.84 0.46 -0.40
C ILE A 213 -7.47 -0.11 -0.77
N GLY A 214 -7.40 -1.42 -0.96
CA GLY A 214 -6.16 -2.17 -1.09
C GLY A 214 -5.39 -1.96 -2.40
N TYR A 215 -4.22 -2.58 -2.47
CA TYR A 215 -3.35 -2.60 -3.64
C TYR A 215 -4.07 -3.21 -4.85
N ARG A 216 -4.06 -2.51 -5.99
CA ARG A 216 -4.70 -2.96 -7.25
C ARG A 216 -6.18 -3.34 -7.10
N ALA A 217 -6.89 -2.79 -6.13
CA ALA A 217 -8.27 -3.20 -5.86
C ALA A 217 -9.18 -3.09 -7.09
N PHE A 218 -9.00 -2.08 -7.94
CA PHE A 218 -9.76 -1.84 -9.18
C PHE A 218 -8.87 -1.77 -10.42
N ASP A 219 -7.67 -2.35 -10.36
CA ASP A 219 -6.76 -2.42 -11.50
C ASP A 219 -7.40 -3.15 -12.69
N GLU A 220 -7.16 -2.68 -13.91
CA GLU A 220 -7.79 -3.17 -15.15
C GLU A 220 -9.33 -3.10 -15.21
N CYS A 221 -9.97 -2.25 -14.38
CA CYS A 221 -11.39 -1.95 -14.48
C CYS A 221 -11.63 -0.86 -15.55
N ILE A 222 -11.31 -1.14 -16.80
CA ILE A 222 -11.21 -0.18 -17.93
C ILE A 222 -12.47 0.64 -18.26
N ARG A 223 -13.65 0.25 -17.73
CA ARG A 223 -14.92 0.96 -17.92
C ARG A 223 -15.42 1.59 -16.63
N LEU A 224 -14.66 1.48 -15.54
CA LEU A 224 -15.10 1.94 -14.24
C LEU A 224 -15.15 3.46 -14.17
N SER A 225 -16.30 3.98 -13.75
CA SER A 225 -16.45 5.33 -13.22
C SER A 225 -16.75 5.22 -11.72
N ALA A 226 -15.76 5.50 -10.88
CA ALA A 226 -15.89 5.39 -9.43
C ALA A 226 -16.14 6.77 -8.80
N VAL A 227 -17.08 6.83 -7.85
CA VAL A 227 -17.31 8.01 -7.01
C VAL A 227 -16.94 7.67 -5.57
N LEU A 228 -15.95 8.37 -5.02
CA LEU A 228 -15.45 8.17 -3.66
C LEU A 228 -16.11 9.20 -2.74
N HIS A 229 -17.03 8.73 -1.89
CA HIS A 229 -17.58 9.52 -0.79
C HIS A 229 -16.74 9.43 0.49
N ALA A 230 -15.83 8.47 0.55
CA ALA A 230 -14.93 8.28 1.68
C ALA A 230 -14.10 9.54 1.96
N LYS A 231 -14.08 10.00 3.22
CA LYS A 231 -13.43 11.27 3.58
C LYS A 231 -11.91 11.19 3.58
N ASN A 232 -11.37 10.07 4.04
CA ASN A 232 -9.93 9.91 4.28
C ASN A 232 -9.48 8.46 4.17
N PRO A 233 -9.84 7.70 3.11
CA PRO A 233 -9.41 6.32 2.99
C PRO A 233 -7.91 6.24 2.74
N SER A 234 -7.26 5.24 3.31
CA SER A 234 -5.95 4.80 2.84
C SER A 234 -6.12 4.11 1.50
N ILE A 235 -5.49 4.64 0.43
CA ILE A 235 -5.61 4.10 -0.93
C ILE A 235 -4.31 3.40 -1.30
N GLY A 236 -4.39 2.10 -1.56
CA GLY A 236 -3.27 1.27 -1.99
C GLY A 236 -2.74 1.67 -3.37
N ARG A 237 -1.49 1.29 -3.63
CA ARG A 237 -0.85 1.55 -4.93
C ARG A 237 -1.61 0.91 -6.08
N GLN A 238 -1.57 1.57 -7.24
CA GLN A 238 -2.18 1.07 -8.47
C GLN A 238 -3.66 0.70 -8.30
N CYS A 239 -4.31 1.23 -7.24
CA CYS A 239 -5.68 0.88 -6.89
C CYS A 239 -6.65 1.03 -8.06
N PHE A 240 -6.54 2.11 -8.84
CA PHE A 240 -7.35 2.41 -10.02
C PHE A 240 -6.50 2.46 -11.30
N MET A 241 -5.44 1.65 -11.37
CA MET A 241 -4.62 1.60 -12.58
C MET A 241 -5.47 1.09 -13.75
N ASP A 242 -5.33 1.75 -14.91
CA ASP A 242 -6.11 1.47 -16.11
C ASP A 242 -7.64 1.56 -15.94
N SER A 243 -8.11 2.28 -14.89
CA SER A 243 -9.54 2.59 -14.70
C SER A 243 -9.90 3.90 -15.39
N ALA A 244 -11.14 4.00 -15.92
CA ALA A 244 -11.52 5.10 -16.80
C ALA A 244 -11.66 6.46 -16.08
N GLN A 245 -12.36 6.52 -14.94
CA GLN A 245 -12.58 7.77 -14.21
C GLN A 245 -12.71 7.54 -12.70
N VAL A 246 -12.16 8.47 -11.92
CA VAL A 246 -12.35 8.51 -10.47
C VAL A 246 -12.78 9.92 -10.06
N ARG A 247 -13.94 10.03 -9.41
CA ARG A 247 -14.45 11.27 -8.81
C ARG A 247 -14.31 11.20 -7.30
N ILE A 248 -14.00 12.31 -6.68
CA ILE A 248 -13.99 12.46 -5.22
C ILE A 248 -14.97 13.55 -4.83
N THR A 249 -15.63 13.42 -3.67
CA THR A 249 -16.64 14.39 -3.22
C THR A 249 -16.25 15.14 -1.96
N SER A 250 -15.29 14.62 -1.20
CA SER A 250 -14.92 15.20 0.10
C SER A 250 -13.42 15.12 0.43
N MET A 251 -12.69 14.23 -0.25
CA MET A 251 -11.27 13.98 0.01
C MET A 251 -10.39 15.12 -0.51
N ASP A 252 -9.24 15.34 0.15
CA ASP A 252 -8.18 16.22 -0.35
C ASP A 252 -7.45 15.56 -1.54
N PRO A 253 -7.39 16.22 -2.72
CA PRO A 253 -6.69 15.70 -3.89
C PRO A 253 -5.20 15.39 -3.63
N ALA A 254 -4.55 16.13 -2.74
CA ALA A 254 -3.15 15.91 -2.39
C ALA A 254 -2.87 14.53 -1.79
N ARG A 255 -3.86 13.89 -1.20
CA ARG A 255 -3.75 12.56 -0.57
C ARG A 255 -3.95 11.39 -1.52
N LEU A 256 -4.35 11.67 -2.76
CA LEU A 256 -4.56 10.64 -3.77
C LEU A 256 -3.22 10.18 -4.38
N PRO A 257 -3.06 8.89 -4.71
CA PRO A 257 -1.99 8.43 -5.60
C PRO A 257 -2.02 9.17 -6.95
N ASP A 258 -0.89 9.41 -7.57
CA ASP A 258 -0.76 10.27 -8.77
C ASP A 258 -1.72 9.86 -9.90
N ASN A 259 -1.83 8.56 -10.18
CA ASN A 259 -2.73 8.06 -11.22
C ASN A 259 -4.22 8.33 -10.91
N VAL A 260 -4.61 8.27 -9.64
CA VAL A 260 -5.99 8.60 -9.20
C VAL A 260 -6.20 10.10 -9.18
N ARG A 261 -5.19 10.85 -8.76
CA ARG A 261 -5.22 12.32 -8.66
C ARG A 261 -5.47 12.99 -9.99
N GLN A 262 -4.79 12.57 -11.05
CA GLN A 262 -5.02 13.10 -12.39
C GLN A 262 -6.47 12.88 -12.85
N SER A 263 -6.99 11.68 -12.69
CA SER A 263 -8.38 11.37 -13.01
C SER A 263 -9.38 12.19 -12.19
N ALA A 264 -9.11 12.38 -10.88
CA ALA A 264 -9.95 13.20 -10.01
C ALA A 264 -9.92 14.69 -10.38
N ILE A 265 -8.76 15.22 -10.81
CA ILE A 265 -8.63 16.60 -11.30
C ILE A 265 -9.47 16.79 -12.56
N LEU A 266 -9.36 15.89 -13.52
CA LEU A 266 -10.13 15.96 -14.75
C LEU A 266 -11.64 15.85 -14.49
N ALA A 267 -12.05 14.92 -13.62
CA ALA A 267 -13.45 14.77 -13.24
C ALA A 267 -14.00 16.02 -12.52
N PHE A 268 -13.22 16.63 -11.63
CA PHE A 268 -13.58 17.90 -10.99
C PHE A 268 -13.72 19.03 -12.01
N ALA A 269 -12.79 19.11 -12.96
CA ALA A 269 -12.85 20.10 -14.03
C ALA A 269 -14.11 19.91 -14.89
N ASP A 270 -14.45 18.67 -15.24
CA ASP A 270 -15.67 18.36 -16.00
C ASP A 270 -16.94 18.73 -15.22
N ASP A 271 -16.98 18.45 -13.91
CA ASP A 271 -18.11 18.77 -13.04
C ASP A 271 -18.33 20.30 -12.93
N VAL A 272 -17.25 21.06 -12.68
CA VAL A 272 -17.31 22.53 -12.59
C VAL A 272 -17.71 23.14 -13.94
N TYR A 273 -17.09 22.70 -15.03
CA TYR A 273 -17.39 23.20 -16.38
C TYR A 273 -18.85 22.91 -16.79
N SER A 274 -19.38 21.76 -16.37
CA SER A 274 -20.78 21.37 -16.64
C SER A 274 -21.77 22.02 -15.68
N GLY A 275 -21.35 22.84 -14.74
CA GLY A 275 -22.21 23.52 -13.77
C GLY A 275 -22.83 22.60 -12.72
N ILE A 276 -22.18 21.45 -12.44
CA ILE A 276 -22.60 20.54 -11.35
C ILE A 276 -22.38 21.22 -10.01
N GLU A 277 -23.41 21.25 -9.17
CA GLU A 277 -23.35 21.82 -7.83
C GLU A 277 -22.46 20.93 -6.95
N LEU A 278 -21.34 21.49 -6.45
CA LEU A 278 -20.41 20.85 -5.56
C LEU A 278 -20.48 21.49 -4.18
N ASP A 279 -20.19 20.72 -3.13
CA ASP A 279 -20.02 21.27 -1.78
C ASP A 279 -19.01 22.40 -1.80
N GLU A 280 -19.36 23.56 -1.23
CA GLU A 280 -18.56 24.77 -1.34
C GLU A 280 -17.19 24.64 -0.63
N ALA A 281 -17.13 23.96 0.50
CA ALA A 281 -15.88 23.74 1.22
C ALA A 281 -14.95 22.79 0.44
N PHE A 282 -15.52 21.77 -0.18
CA PHE A 282 -14.79 20.87 -1.07
C PHE A 282 -14.30 21.62 -2.31
N ARG A 283 -15.14 22.42 -2.97
CA ARG A 283 -14.79 23.23 -4.14
C ARG A 283 -13.64 24.18 -3.83
N ARG A 284 -13.69 24.95 -2.74
CA ARG A 284 -12.63 25.87 -2.31
C ARG A 284 -11.31 25.14 -2.04
N ARG A 285 -11.35 23.96 -1.40
CA ARG A 285 -10.16 23.14 -1.13
C ARG A 285 -9.52 22.65 -2.43
N PHE A 286 -10.36 22.20 -3.37
CA PHE A 286 -9.88 21.71 -4.65
C PHE A 286 -9.24 22.85 -5.48
N PHE A 287 -9.86 24.01 -5.54
CA PHE A 287 -9.27 25.18 -6.22
C PHE A 287 -7.94 25.62 -5.60
N ARG A 288 -7.85 25.63 -4.28
CA ARG A 288 -6.57 25.91 -3.59
C ARG A 288 -5.49 24.90 -3.98
N TYR A 289 -5.83 23.64 -4.07
CA TYR A 289 -4.94 22.60 -4.55
C TYR A 289 -4.49 22.88 -6.00
N LEU A 290 -5.41 23.16 -6.93
CA LEU A 290 -5.07 23.46 -8.32
C LEU A 290 -4.12 24.67 -8.40
N GLN A 291 -4.41 25.74 -7.66
CA GLN A 291 -3.59 26.95 -7.63
C GLN A 291 -2.16 26.67 -7.13
N SER A 292 -2.03 25.89 -6.05
CA SER A 292 -0.71 25.54 -5.50
C SER A 292 0.14 24.66 -6.44
N ARG A 293 -0.47 23.96 -7.39
CA ARG A 293 0.17 23.03 -8.31
C ARG A 293 0.07 23.43 -9.78
N ARG A 294 -0.39 24.66 -10.07
CA ARG A 294 -0.73 25.12 -11.42
C ARG A 294 0.32 24.80 -12.50
N LYS A 295 1.60 25.06 -12.25
CA LYS A 295 2.67 24.77 -13.22
C LYS A 295 2.80 23.29 -13.58
N LEU A 296 2.57 22.39 -12.62
CA LEU A 296 2.57 20.94 -12.85
C LEU A 296 1.31 20.46 -13.58
N LEU A 297 0.25 21.27 -13.59
CA LEU A 297 -1.02 20.92 -14.24
C LEU A 297 -1.10 21.39 -15.70
N TYR A 298 -0.21 22.28 -16.17
CA TYR A 298 -0.26 22.77 -17.54
C TYR A 298 -0.21 21.67 -18.60
N PRO A 299 0.65 20.64 -18.51
CA PRO A 299 0.61 19.53 -19.47
C PRO A 299 -0.72 18.79 -19.49
N LEU A 300 -1.37 18.61 -18.32
CA LEU A 300 -2.68 17.99 -18.21
C LEU A 300 -3.79 18.91 -18.78
N ALA A 301 -3.69 20.21 -18.53
CA ALA A 301 -4.62 21.21 -19.03
C ALA A 301 -4.51 21.40 -20.55
N LEU A 302 -3.31 21.30 -21.13
CA LEU A 302 -3.12 21.30 -22.58
C LEU A 302 -3.84 20.12 -23.27
N ALA A 303 -3.96 18.99 -22.57
CA ALA A 303 -4.69 17.82 -23.06
C ALA A 303 -6.19 17.84 -22.72
N ASN A 304 -6.64 18.75 -21.83
CA ASN A 304 -8.05 18.80 -21.38
C ASN A 304 -8.54 20.25 -21.30
N TRP A 305 -9.41 20.60 -22.24
CA TRP A 305 -9.94 21.96 -22.37
C TRP A 305 -10.73 22.44 -21.14
N ASN A 306 -11.50 21.58 -20.49
CA ASN A 306 -12.29 21.95 -19.31
C ASN A 306 -11.38 22.40 -18.16
N LEU A 307 -10.28 21.69 -17.94
CA LEU A 307 -9.27 22.08 -16.95
C LEU A 307 -8.61 23.40 -17.32
N MET A 308 -8.20 23.57 -18.58
CA MET A 308 -7.61 24.83 -19.07
C MET A 308 -8.56 26.01 -18.86
N HIS A 309 -9.83 25.82 -19.20
CA HIS A 309 -10.87 26.85 -19.06
C HIS A 309 -11.03 27.28 -17.59
N ILE A 310 -11.04 26.33 -16.66
CA ILE A 310 -11.12 26.62 -15.22
C ILE A 310 -9.89 27.37 -14.73
N LEU A 311 -8.68 26.95 -15.13
CA LEU A 311 -7.46 27.64 -14.74
C LEU A 311 -7.46 29.11 -15.22
N MET A 312 -8.05 29.41 -16.40
CA MET A 312 -8.24 30.77 -16.88
C MET A 312 -9.34 31.52 -16.11
N GLN A 313 -10.52 30.90 -15.90
CA GLN A 313 -11.63 31.55 -15.19
C GLN A 313 -11.28 31.96 -13.75
N GLU A 314 -10.51 31.12 -13.06
CA GLU A 314 -10.10 31.37 -11.67
C GLU A 314 -8.75 32.12 -11.60
N ALA A 315 -8.31 32.74 -12.73
CA ALA A 315 -7.08 33.51 -12.83
C ALA A 315 -5.82 32.82 -12.31
N MET A 316 -5.74 31.49 -12.48
CA MET A 316 -4.63 30.66 -11.97
C MET A 316 -3.42 30.63 -12.90
N ILE A 317 -3.51 31.19 -14.11
CA ILE A 317 -2.41 31.28 -15.06
C ILE A 317 -1.87 32.71 -15.05
N PRO A 318 -0.70 32.98 -14.46
CA PRO A 318 -0.12 34.31 -14.46
C PRO A 318 0.34 34.71 -15.86
N LEU A 319 0.40 36.02 -16.11
CA LEU A 319 0.76 36.58 -17.42
C LEU A 319 2.09 36.02 -17.97
N GLU A 320 3.08 35.80 -17.10
CA GLU A 320 4.38 35.22 -17.44
C GLU A 320 4.31 33.80 -18.04
N ASP A 321 3.30 32.99 -17.67
CA ASP A 321 3.17 31.62 -18.14
C ASP A 321 2.26 31.52 -19.40
N VAL A 322 1.47 32.57 -19.72
CA VAL A 322 0.48 32.54 -20.82
C VAL A 322 1.16 32.38 -22.19
N ASP A 323 2.31 33.04 -22.43
CA ASP A 323 2.98 33.02 -23.73
C ASP A 323 3.50 31.61 -24.05
N TRP A 324 4.09 30.93 -23.08
CA TRP A 324 4.55 29.55 -23.25
C TRP A 324 3.38 28.58 -23.52
N ILE A 325 2.26 28.73 -22.77
CA ILE A 325 1.07 27.89 -22.97
C ILE A 325 0.49 28.14 -24.36
N LEU A 326 0.43 29.41 -24.81
CA LEU A 326 -0.09 29.79 -26.10
C LEU A 326 0.75 29.20 -27.25
N GLU A 327 2.08 29.24 -27.15
CA GLU A 327 2.98 28.58 -28.11
C GLU A 327 2.68 27.09 -28.22
N SER A 328 2.55 26.39 -27.08
CA SER A 328 2.24 24.95 -27.02
C SER A 328 0.89 24.62 -27.65
N VAL A 329 -0.13 25.46 -27.47
CA VAL A 329 -1.48 25.30 -28.05
C VAL A 329 -1.47 25.54 -29.57
N LEU A 330 -0.67 26.51 -30.04
CA LEU A 330 -0.52 26.82 -31.47
C LEU A 330 0.22 25.69 -32.20
N GLU A 331 1.26 25.12 -31.60
CA GLU A 331 1.95 23.94 -32.16
C GLU A 331 1.01 22.73 -32.28
N GLY A 332 0.02 22.60 -31.40
CA GLY A 332 -1.01 21.56 -31.42
C GLY A 332 -2.19 21.83 -32.36
N GLU A 333 -2.15 22.93 -33.17
CA GLU A 333 -3.22 23.35 -34.08
C GLU A 333 -4.60 23.59 -33.40
N GLN A 334 -4.62 23.87 -32.10
CA GLN A 334 -5.85 24.08 -31.30
C GLN A 334 -6.30 25.55 -31.39
N THR A 335 -6.87 25.95 -32.50
CA THR A 335 -7.20 27.37 -32.80
C THR A 335 -8.21 28.01 -31.83
N GLU A 336 -9.19 27.26 -31.33
CA GLU A 336 -10.17 27.77 -30.37
C GLU A 336 -9.54 28.03 -29.00
N ALA A 337 -8.68 27.12 -28.55
CA ALA A 337 -7.93 27.26 -27.31
C ALA A 337 -6.93 28.44 -27.38
N ALA A 338 -6.27 28.62 -28.50
CA ALA A 338 -5.39 29.76 -28.74
C ALA A 338 -6.13 31.09 -28.69
N ALA A 339 -7.33 31.18 -29.32
CA ALA A 339 -8.14 32.38 -29.29
C ALA A 339 -8.58 32.74 -27.86
N ALA A 340 -9.03 31.76 -27.07
CA ALA A 340 -9.41 31.98 -25.68
C ALA A 340 -8.24 32.40 -24.80
N LEU A 341 -7.04 31.82 -24.98
CA LEU A 341 -5.84 32.24 -24.27
C LEU A 341 -5.38 33.65 -24.64
N MET A 342 -5.52 34.06 -25.91
CA MET A 342 -5.24 35.42 -26.33
C MET A 342 -6.20 36.41 -25.66
N GLN A 343 -7.50 36.08 -25.60
CA GLN A 343 -8.51 36.91 -24.93
C GLN A 343 -8.21 36.99 -23.41
N TYR A 344 -7.85 35.88 -22.79
CA TYR A 344 -7.44 35.82 -21.38
C TYR A 344 -6.18 36.69 -21.13
N LYS A 345 -5.17 36.62 -22.00
CA LYS A 345 -3.98 37.47 -21.92
C LYS A 345 -4.34 38.95 -21.97
N GLN A 346 -5.27 39.33 -22.87
CA GLN A 346 -5.75 40.71 -22.97
C GLN A 346 -6.45 41.16 -21.69
N SER A 347 -7.29 40.33 -21.09
CA SER A 347 -7.99 40.66 -19.84
C SER A 347 -7.03 40.85 -18.65
N LEU A 348 -5.97 40.04 -18.55
CA LEU A 348 -4.92 40.23 -17.55
C LEU A 348 -4.16 41.57 -17.73
N SER A 349 -3.83 41.94 -18.98
CA SER A 349 -3.12 43.17 -19.28
C SER A 349 -3.97 44.44 -19.07
N GLU A 350 -5.28 44.37 -19.15
CA GLU A 350 -6.23 45.45 -18.87
C GLU A 350 -6.44 45.64 -17.37
N ASN A 351 -6.47 44.55 -16.58
CA ASN A 351 -6.58 44.58 -15.10
C ASN A 351 -5.32 45.13 -14.42
N ASP A 352 -4.14 44.93 -14.97
CA ASP A 352 -2.88 45.55 -14.48
C ASP A 352 -2.90 47.09 -14.54
N ARG A 353 -3.91 47.69 -15.20
CA ARG A 353 -4.11 49.15 -15.25
C ARG A 353 -5.08 49.70 -14.20
N GLU A 354 -5.81 48.86 -13.54
CA GLU A 354 -6.88 49.26 -12.59
C GLU A 354 -6.84 48.47 -11.29
N THR A 355 -5.80 48.22 -10.61
CA THR A 355 -5.89 47.95 -9.16
C THR A 355 -4.65 47.31 -8.57
N ASP A 356 -4.14 47.96 -7.55
CA ASP A 356 -3.56 47.47 -6.31
C ASP A 356 -4.51 46.56 -5.46
N ALA A 357 -5.43 45.81 -6.10
CA ALA A 357 -6.44 44.97 -5.45
C ALA A 357 -6.00 43.51 -5.20
N PHE A 358 -4.75 43.17 -5.52
CA PHE A 358 -4.21 41.83 -5.25
C PHE A 358 -3.71 41.65 -3.81
N ASP A 359 -3.55 42.75 -3.05
CA ASP A 359 -3.12 42.70 -1.63
C ASP A 359 -4.25 42.31 -0.65
N ASP A 360 -5.53 42.44 -1.03
CA ASP A 360 -6.66 42.10 -0.15
C ASP A 360 -6.90 40.58 0.04
N PHE A 361 -6.32 39.72 -0.78
CA PHE A 361 -6.42 38.26 -0.63
C PHE A 361 -5.33 37.66 0.29
N ASN A 362 -4.27 38.43 0.56
CA ASN A 362 -3.21 38.03 1.48
C ASN A 362 -3.49 38.43 2.95
N GLU A 363 -4.46 39.32 3.21
CA GLU A 363 -4.78 39.82 4.57
C GLU A 363 -6.03 39.21 5.23
N MET A 364 -6.62 38.12 4.68
CA MET A 364 -7.55 37.33 5.48
C MET A 364 -6.77 36.50 6.48
N SER A 365 -6.67 37.04 7.69
CA SER A 365 -5.96 36.54 8.86
C SER A 365 -6.03 35.02 9.01
N LEU A 366 -4.84 34.44 9.15
CA LEU A 366 -4.57 33.03 9.50
C LEU A 366 -4.90 32.69 10.97
N ASP A 367 -5.72 33.49 11.66
CA ASP A 367 -6.06 33.26 13.06
C ASP A 367 -7.17 32.20 13.18
N GLY A 368 -6.76 30.95 13.37
CA GLY A 368 -7.67 29.86 13.72
C GLY A 368 -7.34 28.46 13.22
N TRP A 369 -6.15 28.21 12.68
CA TRP A 369 -5.80 26.90 12.10
C TRP A 369 -4.52 26.28 12.65
N ASP A 370 -4.18 26.55 13.91
CA ASP A 370 -2.93 26.04 14.54
C ASP A 370 -2.96 24.55 14.93
N ASP A 371 -4.02 23.78 14.62
CA ASP A 371 -4.16 22.39 15.05
C ASP A 371 -4.15 21.32 13.92
N LEU A 372 -3.71 21.67 12.70
CA LEU A 372 -3.46 20.68 11.65
C LEU A 372 -2.02 20.81 11.15
N GLU A 373 -1.13 19.98 11.71
CA GLU A 373 0.21 19.71 11.20
C GLU A 373 0.12 19.15 9.77
N LEU A 374 -0.06 20.01 8.77
CA LEU A 374 0.13 19.71 7.36
C LEU A 374 1.57 20.07 7.00
N GLY A 375 2.46 19.07 7.09
CA GLY A 375 3.79 19.17 6.51
C GLY A 375 3.67 19.42 5.00
N TRP A 376 4.04 20.61 4.57
CA TRP A 376 4.16 20.97 3.17
C TRP A 376 5.49 20.44 2.67
N ASP A 377 5.46 19.60 1.62
CA ASP A 377 6.67 19.14 0.94
C ASP A 377 7.25 20.30 0.10
N LEU A 378 8.16 21.05 0.70
CA LEU A 378 9.07 21.90 -0.08
C LEU A 378 10.06 21.01 -0.83
N PRO A 379 10.50 21.37 -2.05
CA PRO A 379 11.63 20.72 -2.71
C PRO A 379 12.81 20.59 -1.76
N ALA A 380 13.59 19.52 -1.87
CA ALA A 380 14.67 19.21 -0.94
C ALA A 380 15.69 20.36 -0.79
N ASP A 381 15.82 21.20 -1.81
CA ASP A 381 16.73 22.37 -1.90
C ASP A 381 16.18 23.60 -1.15
N GLU A 382 14.91 23.61 -0.75
CA GLU A 382 14.25 24.75 -0.08
C GLU A 382 13.95 24.47 1.40
N LYS A 383 14.24 23.25 1.91
CA LYS A 383 14.02 22.89 3.32
C LYS A 383 14.99 23.61 4.23
N THR A 384 14.46 24.23 5.27
CA THR A 384 15.30 24.86 6.31
C THR A 384 15.97 23.80 7.18
N PRO A 385 17.09 24.13 7.88
CA PRO A 385 17.69 23.21 8.85
C PRO A 385 16.72 22.74 9.94
N GLU A 386 15.74 23.57 10.30
CA GLU A 386 14.70 23.26 11.30
C GLU A 386 13.70 22.21 10.78
N ASP A 387 13.34 22.26 9.49
CA ASP A 387 12.48 21.27 8.85
C ASP A 387 13.20 19.93 8.75
N LEU A 388 14.46 19.94 8.34
CA LEU A 388 15.29 18.74 8.29
C LEU A 388 15.53 18.12 9.68
N GLU A 389 15.63 18.91 10.75
CA GLU A 389 15.74 18.41 12.12
C GLU A 389 14.47 17.67 12.58
N LYS A 390 13.27 18.13 12.16
CA LYS A 390 12.01 17.46 12.46
C LYS A 390 11.89 16.13 11.69
N GLU A 391 12.34 16.12 10.44
CA GLU A 391 12.28 14.93 9.58
C GLU A 391 13.36 13.90 9.88
N CYS A 392 14.55 14.35 10.27
CA CYS A 392 15.73 13.51 10.50
C CYS A 392 15.94 13.22 11.98
N GLY A 393 15.61 12.02 12.41
CA GLY A 393 16.04 11.53 13.73
C GLY A 393 17.53 11.23 13.73
N MET A 394 18.32 11.93 14.55
CA MET A 394 19.77 11.79 14.60
C MET A 394 20.27 11.34 15.95
N LYS A 395 21.41 10.63 15.99
CA LYS A 395 22.11 10.24 17.23
C LYS A 395 23.56 10.69 17.17
N LYS A 396 23.98 11.45 18.20
CA LYS A 396 25.37 11.88 18.35
C LYS A 396 26.29 10.70 18.63
N GLN A 397 27.43 10.67 17.96
CA GLN A 397 28.49 9.68 18.13
C GLN A 397 29.57 10.20 19.10
N PRO A 398 30.44 9.30 19.65
CA PRO A 398 31.51 9.70 20.56
C PRO A 398 32.55 10.66 19.96
N ASP A 399 32.74 10.64 18.64
CA ASP A 399 33.63 11.53 17.88
C ASP A 399 33.03 12.91 17.59
N GLY A 400 31.80 13.15 18.05
CA GLY A 400 31.11 14.42 17.86
C GLY A 400 30.28 14.50 16.57
N THR A 401 30.38 13.53 15.67
CA THR A 401 29.55 13.41 14.47
C THR A 401 28.15 12.84 14.78
N TYR A 402 27.29 12.72 13.79
CA TYR A 402 25.93 12.18 13.94
C TYR A 402 25.67 11.05 12.97
N THR A 403 24.83 10.13 13.39
CA THR A 403 24.25 9.09 12.52
C THR A 403 22.77 9.40 12.29
N LEU A 404 22.34 9.35 11.03
CA LEU A 404 20.90 9.42 10.67
C LEU A 404 20.23 8.12 11.12
N MET A 405 19.36 8.22 12.12
CA MET A 405 18.68 7.05 12.73
C MET A 405 17.35 6.74 12.08
N LEU A 406 16.68 7.77 11.56
CA LEU A 406 15.33 7.66 11.02
C LEU A 406 15.05 8.86 10.14
N TYR A 407 14.46 8.62 8.97
CA TYR A 407 13.89 9.66 8.12
C TYR A 407 12.36 9.60 8.18
N ARG A 408 11.71 10.73 8.43
CA ARG A 408 10.26 10.89 8.55
C ARG A 408 9.63 11.69 7.42
N GLY A 409 10.45 12.29 6.56
CA GLY A 409 9.99 13.07 5.41
C GLY A 409 9.13 12.23 4.46
N THR A 410 8.38 12.92 3.63
CA THR A 410 7.38 12.35 2.71
C THR A 410 7.79 12.43 1.25
N ASP A 411 8.99 12.93 0.97
CA ASP A 411 9.51 13.14 -0.38
C ASP A 411 9.67 11.83 -1.14
N LEU A 412 9.40 11.88 -2.44
CA LEU A 412 9.66 10.77 -3.36
C LEU A 412 11.10 10.78 -3.88
N GLU A 413 11.72 11.95 -3.87
CA GLU A 413 13.10 12.21 -4.21
C GLU A 413 13.79 12.73 -2.95
N ILE A 414 14.67 11.95 -2.37
CA ILE A 414 15.28 12.22 -1.08
C ILE A 414 16.73 12.64 -1.27
N VAL A 415 17.09 13.77 -0.69
CA VAL A 415 18.48 14.15 -0.47
C VAL A 415 18.80 13.88 1.00
N ILE A 416 19.78 13.01 1.26
CA ILE A 416 20.29 12.75 2.61
C ILE A 416 21.44 13.69 2.85
N PRO A 417 21.25 14.74 3.69
CA PRO A 417 22.25 15.76 3.87
C PRO A 417 23.40 15.26 4.75
N ASN A 418 24.60 15.77 4.48
CA ASN A 418 25.76 15.53 5.34
C ASN A 418 25.78 16.45 6.56
N ARG A 419 24.92 17.48 6.58
CA ARG A 419 24.86 18.46 7.67
C ARG A 419 23.44 18.99 7.86
N ILE A 420 23.01 19.10 9.11
CA ILE A 420 21.78 19.78 9.50
C ILE A 420 22.13 20.76 10.64
N GLY A 421 22.07 22.05 10.35
CA GLY A 421 22.57 23.09 11.25
C GLY A 421 24.06 22.91 11.55
N ASP A 422 24.43 22.74 12.80
CA ASP A 422 25.80 22.46 13.28
C ASP A 422 26.14 20.97 13.34
N LYS A 423 25.20 20.08 13.06
CA LYS A 423 25.32 18.62 13.19
C LYS A 423 25.82 17.99 11.89
N MET A 424 27.02 17.42 11.93
CA MET A 424 27.61 16.71 10.79
C MET A 424 27.19 15.25 10.79
N ILE A 425 26.57 14.79 9.71
CA ILE A 425 26.10 13.40 9.55
C ILE A 425 27.12 12.62 8.73
N THR A 426 27.66 11.53 9.31
CA THR A 426 28.68 10.71 8.67
C THR A 426 28.25 9.29 8.38
N ALA A 427 27.08 8.87 8.90
CA ALA A 427 26.58 7.52 8.69
C ALA A 427 25.05 7.47 8.65
N ILE A 428 24.52 6.48 7.95
CA ILE A 428 23.10 6.11 7.94
C ILE A 428 22.93 4.84 8.77
N SER A 429 22.01 4.85 9.74
CA SER A 429 21.82 3.73 10.66
C SER A 429 21.13 2.53 9.99
N PRO A 430 21.19 1.34 10.61
CA PRO A 430 20.38 0.22 10.18
C PRO A 430 18.90 0.56 10.08
N SER A 431 18.25 0.15 8.98
CA SER A 431 16.82 0.32 8.68
C SER A 431 16.32 1.77 8.75
N ALA A 432 17.17 2.77 8.51
CA ALA A 432 16.81 4.20 8.65
C ALA A 432 15.62 4.60 7.78
N LEU A 433 15.57 4.11 6.52
CA LEU A 433 14.51 4.37 5.56
C LEU A 433 13.77 3.09 5.11
N SER A 434 14.15 1.91 5.59
CA SER A 434 13.50 0.66 5.19
C SER A 434 12.02 0.62 5.55
N PRO A 435 11.13 0.28 4.62
CA PRO A 435 9.74 -0.09 4.88
C PRO A 435 9.58 -1.27 5.85
N ALA A 436 10.54 -2.21 5.87
CA ALA A 436 10.54 -3.38 6.74
C ALA A 436 10.87 -3.08 8.22
N ARG A 437 11.17 -1.83 8.58
CA ARG A 437 11.51 -1.47 9.96
C ARG A 437 10.34 -1.73 10.91
N HIS A 438 10.60 -2.48 11.98
CA HIS A 438 9.60 -2.71 13.03
C HIS A 438 9.22 -1.43 13.79
N GLY A 439 7.94 -1.32 14.15
CA GLY A 439 7.44 -0.23 15.02
C GLY A 439 7.19 1.10 14.32
N ILE A 440 7.20 1.17 13.00
CA ILE A 440 6.76 2.34 12.24
C ILE A 440 5.29 2.19 11.81
N LYS A 441 4.61 3.32 11.67
CA LYS A 441 3.21 3.35 11.24
C LYS A 441 3.10 2.85 9.79
N HIS A 442 2.00 2.18 9.46
CA HIS A 442 1.72 1.67 8.12
C HIS A 442 1.84 2.75 7.02
N GLU A 443 1.35 3.94 7.29
CA GLU A 443 1.46 5.09 6.39
C GLU A 443 2.93 5.44 6.05
N THR A 444 3.84 5.37 7.02
CA THR A 444 5.28 5.58 6.81
C THR A 444 5.89 4.46 5.98
N ILE A 445 5.44 3.21 6.16
CA ILE A 445 5.87 2.06 5.36
C ILE A 445 5.55 2.31 3.89
N GLU A 446 4.29 2.65 3.60
CA GLU A 446 3.84 2.86 2.23
C GLU A 446 4.55 4.05 1.55
N ARG A 447 4.79 5.13 2.28
CA ARG A 447 5.56 6.28 1.78
C ARG A 447 7.00 5.91 1.44
N ARG A 448 7.68 5.15 2.28
CA ARG A 448 9.06 4.69 2.03
C ARG A 448 9.16 3.77 0.82
N ARG A 449 8.16 2.94 0.58
CA ARG A 449 8.08 2.14 -0.63
C ARG A 449 7.98 2.99 -1.91
N GLN A 450 7.45 4.21 -1.81
CA GLN A 450 7.27 5.12 -2.95
C GLN A 450 8.51 5.93 -3.32
N ILE A 451 9.56 5.92 -2.50
CA ILE A 451 10.82 6.61 -2.78
C ILE A 451 11.35 6.18 -4.15
N ARG A 452 11.65 7.16 -5.02
CA ARG A 452 12.12 6.94 -6.39
C ARG A 452 13.59 7.22 -6.56
N THR A 453 14.08 8.25 -5.91
CA THR A 453 15.46 8.72 -6.03
C THR A 453 16.03 8.99 -4.65
N ILE A 454 17.28 8.56 -4.44
CA ILE A 454 18.04 8.87 -3.23
C ILE A 454 19.37 9.48 -3.67
N THR A 455 19.66 10.68 -3.20
CA THR A 455 20.97 11.32 -3.32
C THR A 455 21.59 11.41 -1.93
N ILE A 456 22.79 10.88 -1.76
CA ILE A 456 23.52 10.91 -0.50
C ILE A 456 24.66 11.93 -0.66
N GLU A 457 24.68 12.94 0.21
CA GLU A 457 25.68 14.01 0.11
C GLU A 457 27.08 13.57 0.58
N GLU A 458 28.09 14.31 0.09
CA GLU A 458 29.52 14.11 0.44
C GLU A 458 29.75 14.23 1.95
N GLY A 459 30.60 13.34 2.50
CA GLY A 459 30.89 13.28 3.92
C GLY A 459 30.21 12.12 4.65
N ILE A 460 29.22 11.49 4.03
CA ILE A 460 28.64 10.24 4.54
C ILE A 460 29.52 9.07 4.10
N THR A 461 30.06 8.35 5.09
CA THR A 461 31.04 7.28 4.87
C THR A 461 30.46 5.88 4.97
N ARG A 462 29.28 5.70 5.59
CA ARG A 462 28.73 4.37 5.84
C ARG A 462 27.22 4.32 5.70
N ILE A 463 26.74 3.31 4.98
CA ILE A 463 25.32 2.91 4.90
C ILE A 463 25.12 1.66 5.75
N GLY A 464 24.24 1.75 6.75
CA GLY A 464 23.96 0.66 7.69
C GLY A 464 23.16 -0.49 7.08
N ASN A 465 23.07 -1.60 7.84
CA ASN A 465 22.34 -2.80 7.42
C ASN A 465 20.85 -2.49 7.18
N HIS A 466 20.27 -3.04 6.11
CA HIS A 466 18.87 -2.84 5.72
C HIS A 466 18.44 -1.36 5.57
N ALA A 467 19.36 -0.40 5.44
CA ALA A 467 19.05 1.03 5.50
C ALA A 467 17.93 1.46 4.54
N PHE A 468 17.88 0.88 3.36
CA PHE A 468 16.90 1.12 2.27
C PHE A 468 16.23 -0.18 1.79
N ALA A 469 16.30 -1.28 2.53
CA ALA A 469 15.70 -2.54 2.12
C ALA A 469 14.19 -2.38 1.87
N GLU A 470 13.67 -3.04 0.84
CA GLU A 470 12.27 -3.00 0.39
C GLU A 470 11.77 -1.63 -0.12
N CYS A 471 12.68 -0.68 -0.45
CA CYS A 471 12.31 0.51 -1.20
C CYS A 471 12.02 0.11 -2.67
N GLU A 472 10.89 -0.55 -2.91
CA GLU A 472 10.55 -1.23 -4.16
C GLU A 472 10.55 -0.30 -5.39
N ASN A 473 10.20 0.99 -5.23
CA ASN A 473 10.15 1.96 -6.33
C ASN A 473 11.45 2.74 -6.54
N LEU A 474 12.47 2.47 -5.74
CA LEU A 474 13.77 3.13 -5.86
C LEU A 474 14.39 2.79 -7.23
N ALA A 475 14.47 3.80 -8.10
CA ALA A 475 14.98 3.67 -9.46
C ALA A 475 16.43 4.14 -9.59
N THR A 476 16.82 5.13 -8.78
CA THR A 476 18.15 5.76 -8.84
C THR A 476 18.70 6.01 -7.45
N VAL A 477 19.97 5.68 -7.25
CA VAL A 477 20.76 6.03 -6.06
C VAL A 477 22.05 6.70 -6.50
N THR A 478 22.33 7.88 -5.92
CA THR A 478 23.60 8.59 -6.10
C THR A 478 24.40 8.49 -4.82
N PHE A 479 25.57 7.86 -4.89
CA PHE A 479 26.49 7.71 -3.77
C PHE A 479 27.54 8.83 -3.76
N PRO A 480 27.99 9.29 -2.57
CA PRO A 480 29.08 10.24 -2.45
C PRO A 480 30.45 9.57 -2.64
N GLU A 481 31.44 10.32 -3.11
CA GLU A 481 32.82 9.84 -3.22
C GLU A 481 33.49 9.61 -1.84
N SER A 482 32.84 10.01 -0.76
CA SER A 482 33.26 9.73 0.62
C SER A 482 32.80 8.37 1.16
N LEU A 483 31.95 7.63 0.42
CA LEU A 483 31.37 6.38 0.91
C LEU A 483 32.40 5.25 0.98
N VAL A 484 32.53 4.61 2.13
CA VAL A 484 33.50 3.51 2.40
C VAL A 484 32.82 2.14 2.50
N GLU A 485 31.61 2.09 3.08
CA GLU A 485 30.96 0.82 3.37
C GLU A 485 29.47 0.83 3.05
N ILE A 486 28.98 -0.23 2.37
CA ILE A 486 27.58 -0.54 2.15
C ILE A 486 27.26 -1.81 2.96
N GLY A 487 26.34 -1.69 3.93
CA GLY A 487 26.03 -2.74 4.90
C GLY A 487 25.26 -3.94 4.35
N TYR A 488 25.05 -4.93 5.23
CA TYR A 488 24.25 -6.13 4.97
C TYR A 488 22.82 -5.78 4.57
N GLU A 489 22.30 -6.35 3.45
CA GLU A 489 20.96 -6.14 2.92
C GLU A 489 20.57 -4.65 2.72
N ALA A 490 21.52 -3.74 2.57
CA ALA A 490 21.28 -2.30 2.58
C ALA A 490 20.23 -1.83 1.56
N PHE A 491 20.17 -2.45 0.38
CA PHE A 491 19.22 -2.19 -0.73
C PHE A 491 18.48 -3.46 -1.18
N LYS A 492 18.33 -4.43 -0.30
CA LYS A 492 17.61 -5.67 -0.63
C LYS A 492 16.19 -5.36 -1.09
N ASP A 493 15.74 -6.09 -2.14
CA ASP A 493 14.41 -5.98 -2.71
C ASP A 493 14.03 -4.56 -3.24
N CYS A 494 15.06 -3.75 -3.61
CA CYS A 494 14.86 -2.52 -4.39
C CYS A 494 14.62 -2.89 -5.87
N VAL A 495 13.46 -3.45 -6.17
CA VAL A 495 13.17 -4.14 -7.45
C VAL A 495 13.24 -3.24 -8.67
N ASN A 496 13.06 -1.91 -8.54
CA ASN A 496 13.08 -0.96 -9.66
C ASN A 496 14.44 -0.32 -9.93
N LEU A 497 15.47 -0.63 -9.13
CA LEU A 497 16.83 -0.13 -9.35
C LEU A 497 17.39 -0.70 -10.65
N LYS A 498 17.86 0.16 -11.58
CA LYS A 498 18.28 -0.24 -12.92
C LYS A 498 19.78 -0.21 -13.13
N GLU A 499 20.41 0.82 -12.63
CA GLU A 499 21.85 1.09 -12.79
C GLU A 499 22.44 1.48 -11.44
N LEU A 500 23.70 1.14 -11.24
CA LEU A 500 24.42 1.43 -10.02
C LEU A 500 25.88 1.75 -10.34
N THR A 501 26.38 2.86 -9.81
CA THR A 501 27.79 3.21 -9.85
C THR A 501 28.33 3.26 -8.43
N ILE A 502 29.26 2.38 -8.11
CA ILE A 502 29.93 2.34 -6.81
C ILE A 502 31.16 3.26 -6.86
N PRO A 503 31.29 4.22 -5.93
CA PRO A 503 32.41 5.14 -5.87
C PRO A 503 33.75 4.43 -5.65
N GLN A 504 34.83 5.11 -6.06
CA GLN A 504 36.22 4.61 -5.88
C GLN A 504 36.63 4.50 -4.40
N SER A 505 35.96 5.20 -3.51
CA SER A 505 36.23 5.17 -2.06
C SER A 505 35.65 3.95 -1.34
N VAL A 506 34.71 3.21 -1.96
CA VAL A 506 34.07 2.05 -1.33
C VAL A 506 35.07 0.91 -1.22
N GLU A 507 35.25 0.45 0.00
CA GLU A 507 36.11 -0.70 0.32
C GLU A 507 35.32 -2.01 0.43
N ARG A 508 34.06 -1.96 0.90
CA ARG A 508 33.27 -3.18 1.17
C ARG A 508 31.79 -3.05 0.84
N ILE A 509 31.24 -4.10 0.20
CA ILE A 509 29.82 -4.32 -0.03
C ILE A 509 29.40 -5.57 0.75
N GLY A 510 28.45 -5.39 1.67
CA GLY A 510 27.97 -6.43 2.57
C GLY A 510 27.17 -7.54 1.87
N ARG A 511 26.99 -8.65 2.61
CA ARG A 511 26.20 -9.79 2.14
C ARG A 511 24.78 -9.34 1.80
N GLU A 512 24.23 -9.84 0.68
CA GLU A 512 22.88 -9.55 0.20
C GLU A 512 22.59 -8.04 0.01
N ALA A 513 23.58 -7.17 -0.07
CA ALA A 513 23.39 -5.71 -0.08
C ALA A 513 22.42 -5.24 -1.17
N PHE A 514 22.40 -5.89 -2.33
CA PHE A 514 21.50 -5.64 -3.47
C PHE A 514 20.70 -6.88 -3.87
N ALA A 515 20.52 -7.85 -2.98
CA ALA A 515 19.76 -9.06 -3.29
C ALA A 515 18.31 -8.70 -3.67
N GLY A 516 17.75 -9.37 -4.68
CA GLY A 516 16.37 -9.14 -5.12
C GLY A 516 16.17 -7.88 -5.98
N CYS A 517 17.22 -7.12 -6.33
CA CYS A 517 17.12 -6.00 -7.28
C CYS A 517 16.92 -6.53 -8.71
N CYS A 518 15.71 -7.03 -9.00
CA CYS A 518 15.41 -7.81 -10.21
C CYS A 518 15.60 -7.06 -11.54
N ASN A 519 15.52 -5.72 -11.54
CA ASN A 519 15.66 -4.87 -12.71
C ASN A 519 17.07 -4.27 -12.87
N LEU A 520 18.00 -4.59 -11.96
CA LEU A 520 19.38 -4.12 -12.01
C LEU A 520 20.11 -4.79 -13.19
N GLN A 521 20.57 -3.96 -14.15
CA GLN A 521 21.18 -4.43 -15.40
C GLN A 521 22.67 -4.15 -15.44
N THR A 522 23.10 -2.97 -14.98
CA THR A 522 24.48 -2.52 -15.05
C THR A 522 24.95 -2.07 -13.68
N VAL A 523 26.10 -2.58 -13.26
CA VAL A 523 26.79 -2.16 -12.05
C VAL A 523 28.25 -1.87 -12.37
N HIS A 524 28.67 -0.65 -12.07
CA HIS A 524 30.07 -0.24 -12.15
C HIS A 524 30.68 -0.35 -10.75
N ILE A 525 31.64 -1.27 -10.59
CA ILE A 525 32.31 -1.52 -9.31
C ILE A 525 33.83 -1.44 -9.50
N PRO A 526 34.56 -0.65 -8.70
CA PRO A 526 36.01 -0.62 -8.72
C PRO A 526 36.61 -1.99 -8.37
N GLU A 527 37.72 -2.38 -9.00
CA GLU A 527 38.35 -3.71 -8.84
C GLU A 527 38.78 -4.05 -7.42
N HIS A 528 39.05 -3.05 -6.59
CA HIS A 528 39.54 -3.24 -5.21
C HIS A 528 38.45 -3.49 -4.19
N VAL A 529 37.15 -3.34 -4.55
CA VAL A 529 36.03 -3.47 -3.62
C VAL A 529 35.87 -4.92 -3.17
N GLU A 530 35.85 -5.16 -1.87
CA GLU A 530 35.50 -6.45 -1.29
C GLU A 530 33.99 -6.68 -1.38
N ILE A 531 33.56 -7.63 -2.22
CA ILE A 531 32.14 -7.94 -2.44
C ILE A 531 31.80 -9.26 -1.76
N ALA A 532 30.84 -9.25 -0.84
CA ALA A 532 30.35 -10.47 -0.20
C ALA A 532 29.67 -11.43 -1.21
N GLU A 533 29.77 -12.74 -0.98
CA GLU A 533 29.40 -13.80 -1.91
C GLU A 533 27.97 -13.65 -2.50
N ASP A 534 26.99 -13.24 -1.70
CA ASP A 534 25.58 -13.14 -2.09
C ASP A 534 25.12 -11.68 -2.36
N ALA A 535 26.02 -10.72 -2.50
CA ALA A 535 25.70 -9.29 -2.55
C ALA A 535 24.65 -8.92 -3.62
N PHE A 536 24.64 -9.61 -4.76
CA PHE A 536 23.72 -9.40 -5.90
C PHE A 536 22.82 -10.62 -6.16
N ARG A 537 22.51 -11.43 -5.17
CA ARG A 537 21.67 -12.62 -5.33
C ARG A 537 20.29 -12.24 -5.87
N GLY A 538 19.83 -12.94 -6.92
CA GLY A 538 18.52 -12.72 -7.54
C GLY A 538 18.45 -11.53 -8.51
N CYS A 539 19.55 -10.81 -8.74
CA CYS A 539 19.63 -9.83 -9.82
C CYS A 539 19.73 -10.54 -11.17
N LYS A 540 18.92 -10.14 -12.16
CA LYS A 540 18.92 -10.72 -13.50
C LYS A 540 20.01 -10.08 -14.34
N CYS A 541 21.00 -10.87 -14.79
CA CYS A 541 21.99 -10.45 -15.80
C CYS A 541 22.78 -9.17 -15.44
N VAL A 542 23.34 -9.11 -14.24
CA VAL A 542 24.20 -8.00 -13.84
C VAL A 542 25.53 -8.07 -14.61
N THR A 543 25.80 -7.06 -15.42
CA THR A 543 27.12 -6.86 -16.02
C THR A 543 27.96 -6.02 -15.06
N ILE A 544 28.95 -6.61 -14.40
CA ILE A 544 29.94 -5.90 -13.57
C ILE A 544 31.00 -5.37 -14.52
N LYS A 545 31.21 -4.06 -14.53
CA LYS A 545 32.19 -3.37 -15.36
C LYS A 545 33.20 -2.63 -14.50
#